data_e5fccd9736058c1054f43d7ac92c2c66
#
_entry.id   e5fccd9736058c1054f43d7ac92c2c66
#
_cell.length_a   1.000
_cell.length_b   1.000
_cell.length_c   1.000
_cell.angle_alpha   90.00
_cell.angle_beta   90.00
_cell.angle_gamma   90.00
#
_symmetry.space_group_name_H-M   'P 1'
#
loop_
_entity.id
_entity.type
_entity.pdbx_description
1 polymer ?
#
loop_
_entity_poly.entity_id
_entity_poly.type
_entity_poly.pdbx_seq_one_letter_code
_entity_poly.pdbx_strand_id
1 'polypeptide(L)'
;GAQERALADIRADLAAGERMSRLVQGDVGSGKTVVAMCAMADVAEAGGQSALMAPTEILARQHFETISGPLEAYGQDVVLLTGRDKGATRAAKLHALASGAARVAVGTHALFQDEVAFHHLQLVVVDEQHRFGVAERQRLQAKGPGTHLIAMSATPIPRTLELTMYGDLDV
;
A
#
# COMPACT_ATOMS: atom_id res chain seq x y z
N GLY A 1 -17.76 2.68 13.51
CA GLY A 1 -17.41 4.02 13.09
C GLY A 1 -16.96 4.10 11.64
N ALA A 2 -16.44 5.27 11.27
CA ALA A 2 -16.00 5.50 9.90
C ALA A 2 -14.88 4.54 9.46
N GLN A 3 -13.96 4.23 10.37
CA GLN A 3 -12.87 3.28 10.10
C GLN A 3 -13.39 1.88 9.82
N GLU A 4 -14.35 1.42 10.60
CA GLU A 4 -14.94 0.10 10.44
C GLU A 4 -15.68 -0.01 9.11
N ARG A 5 -16.41 1.05 8.73
CA ARG A 5 -17.11 1.09 7.44
C ARG A 5 -16.14 1.09 6.27
N ALA A 6 -15.07 1.89 6.36
CA ALA A 6 -14.05 1.92 5.32
C ALA A 6 -13.39 0.55 5.13
N LEU A 7 -13.07 -0.12 6.23
CA LEU A 7 -12.46 -1.45 6.18
C LEU A 7 -13.43 -2.48 5.61
N ALA A 8 -14.71 -2.44 6.01
CA ALA A 8 -15.72 -3.34 5.48
C ALA A 8 -15.88 -3.19 3.98
N ASP A 9 -15.91 -1.94 3.49
CA ASP A 9 -16.00 -1.65 2.06
C ASP A 9 -14.78 -2.16 1.29
N ILE A 10 -13.59 -1.96 1.84
CA ILE A 10 -12.36 -2.46 1.22
C ILE A 10 -12.38 -3.99 1.17
N ARG A 11 -12.78 -4.64 2.24
CA ARG A 11 -12.88 -6.11 2.29
C ARG A 11 -13.87 -6.65 1.27
N ALA A 12 -15.00 -5.97 1.12
CA ALA A 12 -16.00 -6.37 0.13
C ALA A 12 -15.44 -6.26 -1.30
N ASP A 13 -14.73 -5.18 -1.60
CA ASP A 13 -14.11 -4.98 -2.92
C ASP A 13 -13.02 -6.01 -3.19
N LEU A 14 -12.19 -6.32 -2.21
CA LEU A 14 -11.15 -7.34 -2.36
C LEU A 14 -11.76 -8.72 -2.58
N ALA A 15 -12.83 -9.05 -1.86
CA ALA A 15 -13.51 -10.33 -1.99
C ALA A 15 -14.19 -10.48 -3.32
N ALA A 16 -14.69 -9.39 -3.92
CA ALA A 16 -15.34 -9.40 -5.24
C ALA A 16 -14.36 -9.68 -6.37
N GLY A 17 -13.05 -9.55 -6.13
CA GLY A 17 -12.04 -9.81 -7.15
C GLY A 17 -11.94 -8.73 -8.22
N GLU A 18 -12.69 -7.66 -8.10
CA GLU A 18 -12.64 -6.54 -9.01
C GLU A 18 -11.56 -5.55 -8.59
N ARG A 19 -10.94 -4.91 -9.60
CA ARG A 19 -9.94 -3.89 -9.33
C ARG A 19 -10.55 -2.73 -8.57
N MET A 20 -9.91 -2.35 -7.45
CA MET A 20 -10.37 -1.29 -6.58
C MET A 20 -9.44 -0.08 -6.66
N SER A 21 -10.05 1.10 -6.71
CA SER A 21 -9.36 2.36 -6.42
C SER A 21 -10.20 3.10 -5.38
N ARG A 22 -9.61 3.37 -4.22
CA ARG A 22 -10.37 3.90 -3.09
C ARG A 22 -9.60 4.97 -2.35
N LEU A 23 -10.30 6.02 -1.91
CA LEU A 23 -9.75 7.09 -1.09
C LEU A 23 -10.20 6.88 0.36
N VAL A 24 -9.23 6.83 1.27
CA VAL A 24 -9.49 6.77 2.71
C VAL A 24 -9.16 8.13 3.31
N GLN A 25 -10.15 8.78 3.90
CA GLN A 25 -9.99 10.08 4.53
C GLN A 25 -10.00 9.95 6.05
N GLY A 26 -9.29 10.84 6.73
CA GLY A 26 -9.26 10.89 8.18
C GLY A 26 -8.29 11.92 8.70
N ASP A 27 -8.29 12.11 10.00
CA ASP A 27 -7.37 13.02 10.66
C ASP A 27 -5.93 12.51 10.55
N VAL A 28 -4.98 13.45 10.57
CA VAL A 28 -3.57 13.16 10.45
C VAL A 28 -3.12 12.16 11.54
N GLY A 29 -2.45 11.12 11.12
CA GLY A 29 -1.79 10.17 12.00
C GLY A 29 -2.68 9.19 12.74
N SER A 30 -3.98 9.18 12.49
CA SER A 30 -4.90 8.33 13.22
C SER A 30 -5.35 7.09 12.43
N GLY A 31 -6.62 6.83 12.42
CA GLY A 31 -7.20 5.58 11.96
C GLY A 31 -6.94 5.16 10.51
N LYS A 32 -6.51 6.05 9.64
CA LYS A 32 -6.29 5.68 8.23
C LYS A 32 -5.13 4.68 8.07
N THR A 33 -4.06 4.80 8.87
CA THR A 33 -2.98 3.82 8.85
C THR A 33 -3.45 2.47 9.39
N VAL A 34 -4.30 2.47 10.40
CA VAL A 34 -4.90 1.25 10.95
C VAL A 34 -5.77 0.56 9.90
N VAL A 35 -6.59 1.31 9.17
CA VAL A 35 -7.42 0.76 8.09
C VAL A 35 -6.55 0.12 7.02
N ALA A 36 -5.50 0.82 6.60
CA ALA A 36 -4.56 0.30 5.60
C ALA A 36 -3.88 -0.98 6.09
N MET A 37 -3.42 -0.98 7.34
CA MET A 37 -2.78 -2.16 7.95
C MET A 37 -3.72 -3.37 7.97
N CYS A 38 -4.96 -3.17 8.33
CA CYS A 38 -5.95 -4.27 8.34
C CYS A 38 -6.20 -4.81 6.94
N ALA A 39 -6.29 -3.93 5.93
CA ALA A 39 -6.45 -4.35 4.54
C ALA A 39 -5.23 -5.15 4.06
N MET A 40 -4.03 -4.70 4.42
CA MET A 40 -2.80 -5.42 4.09
C MET A 40 -2.72 -6.79 4.77
N ALA A 41 -3.18 -6.88 6.02
CA ALA A 41 -3.25 -8.15 6.72
C ALA A 41 -4.22 -9.13 6.03
N ASP A 42 -5.36 -8.64 5.59
CA ASP A 42 -6.33 -9.47 4.87
C ASP A 42 -5.75 -10.00 3.55
N VAL A 43 -5.05 -9.15 2.81
CA VAL A 43 -4.38 -9.55 1.57
C VAL A 43 -3.32 -10.62 1.85
N ALA A 44 -2.53 -10.44 2.90
CA ALA A 44 -1.50 -11.41 3.29
C ALA A 44 -2.10 -12.76 3.66
N GLU A 45 -3.20 -12.78 4.40
CA GLU A 45 -3.89 -14.02 4.74
C GLU A 45 -4.41 -14.75 3.52
N ALA A 46 -4.82 -14.02 2.49
CA ALA A 46 -5.27 -14.60 1.24
C ALA A 46 -4.13 -15.04 0.31
N GLY A 47 -2.88 -14.89 0.74
CA GLY A 47 -1.71 -15.30 -0.03
C GLY A 47 -1.12 -14.23 -0.94
N GLY A 48 -1.65 -13.02 -0.90
CA GLY A 48 -1.15 -11.91 -1.69
C GLY A 48 -0.11 -11.08 -0.98
N GLN A 49 0.40 -10.08 -1.70
CA GLN A 49 1.32 -9.09 -1.16
C GLN A 49 0.72 -7.71 -1.28
N SER A 50 1.13 -6.82 -0.38
CA SER A 50 0.75 -5.42 -0.44
C SER A 50 1.96 -4.53 -0.23
N ALA A 51 1.86 -3.29 -0.72
CA ALA A 51 2.91 -2.30 -0.59
C ALA A 51 2.31 -0.98 -0.09
N LEU A 52 3.01 -0.34 0.84
CA LEU A 52 2.66 0.99 1.33
C LEU A 52 3.75 1.95 0.86
N MET A 53 3.37 2.90 0.04
CA MET A 53 4.29 3.87 -0.54
C MET A 53 4.15 5.24 0.08
N ALA A 54 5.26 5.81 0.51
CA ALA A 54 5.34 7.14 1.08
C ALA A 54 6.24 8.04 0.22
N PRO A 55 6.06 9.36 0.26
CA PRO A 55 6.84 10.29 -0.58
C PRO A 55 8.29 10.45 -0.15
N THR A 56 8.59 10.20 1.12
CA THR A 56 9.94 10.37 1.65
C THR A 56 10.36 9.17 2.47
N GLU A 57 11.67 8.99 2.63
CA GLU A 57 12.22 7.93 3.46
C GLU A 57 11.78 8.05 4.92
N ILE A 58 11.73 9.28 5.43
CA ILE A 58 11.31 9.52 6.83
C ILE A 58 9.88 9.03 7.04
N LEU A 59 8.97 9.36 6.13
CA LEU A 59 7.58 8.92 6.22
C LEU A 59 7.46 7.41 6.03
N ALA A 60 8.20 6.85 5.09
CA ALA A 60 8.21 5.39 4.90
C ALA A 60 8.66 4.67 6.17
N ARG A 61 9.70 5.19 6.82
CA ARG A 61 10.23 4.62 8.05
C ARG A 61 9.24 4.73 9.21
N GLN A 62 8.53 5.86 9.30
CA GLN A 62 7.46 6.03 10.31
C GLN A 62 6.33 5.03 10.10
N HIS A 63 5.89 4.84 8.87
CA HIS A 63 4.87 3.83 8.57
C HIS A 63 5.36 2.42 8.90
N PHE A 64 6.59 2.11 8.55
CA PHE A 64 7.18 0.82 8.85
C PHE A 64 7.18 0.56 10.36
N GLU A 65 7.60 1.53 11.16
CA GLU A 65 7.60 1.41 12.62
C GLU A 65 6.19 1.20 13.19
N THR A 66 5.19 1.82 12.58
CA THR A 66 3.82 1.70 13.04
C THR A 66 3.22 0.33 12.73
N ILE A 67 3.46 -0.21 11.53
CA ILE A 67 2.76 -1.43 11.09
C ILE A 67 3.55 -2.71 11.25
N SER A 68 4.89 -2.65 11.33
CA SER A 68 5.71 -3.87 11.35
C SER A 68 5.44 -4.72 12.60
N GLY A 69 5.37 -4.12 13.77
CA GLY A 69 5.12 -4.86 15.00
C GLY A 69 3.81 -5.65 14.98
N PRO A 70 2.67 -4.99 14.76
CA PRO A 70 1.39 -5.70 14.68
C PRO A 70 1.33 -6.76 13.57
N LEU A 71 1.88 -6.48 12.39
CA LEU A 71 1.85 -7.45 11.29
C LEU A 71 2.76 -8.64 11.55
N GLU A 72 3.95 -8.41 12.13
CA GLU A 72 4.85 -9.51 12.49
C GLU A 72 4.26 -10.38 13.60
N ALA A 73 3.55 -9.78 14.54
CA ALA A 73 2.81 -10.54 15.56
C ALA A 73 1.73 -11.43 14.92
N TYR A 74 1.24 -11.05 13.77
CA TYR A 74 0.28 -11.85 12.97
C TYR A 74 0.97 -12.87 12.07
N GLY A 75 2.30 -12.97 12.14
CA GLY A 75 3.06 -13.92 11.34
C GLY A 75 3.42 -13.43 9.94
N GLN A 76 3.30 -12.13 9.67
CA GLN A 76 3.58 -11.56 8.36
C GLN A 76 4.88 -10.75 8.38
N ASP A 77 5.82 -11.10 7.51
CA ASP A 77 7.07 -10.37 7.39
C ASP A 77 6.87 -9.07 6.62
N VAL A 78 7.43 -8.00 7.15
CA VAL A 78 7.37 -6.66 6.57
C VAL A 78 8.77 -6.20 6.20
N VAL A 79 8.92 -5.71 4.98
CA VAL A 79 10.19 -5.21 4.45
C VAL A 79 10.10 -3.70 4.23
N LEU A 80 11.11 -2.97 4.70
CA LEU A 80 11.27 -1.55 4.37
C LEU A 80 12.31 -1.42 3.25
N LEU A 81 11.91 -0.86 2.11
CA LEU A 81 12.80 -0.66 0.97
C LEU A 81 12.85 0.82 0.60
N THR A 82 14.05 1.40 0.66
CA THR A 82 14.30 2.79 0.29
C THR A 82 15.52 2.89 -0.61
N GLY A 83 15.81 4.08 -1.12
CA GLY A 83 16.99 4.30 -1.93
C GLY A 83 18.32 4.13 -1.19
N ARG A 84 18.30 4.03 0.14
CA ARG A 84 19.51 3.78 0.94
C ARG A 84 19.91 2.32 1.00
N ASP A 85 19.00 1.42 0.68
CA ASP A 85 19.34 0.00 0.69
C ASP A 85 20.28 -0.35 -0.44
N LYS A 86 21.39 -1.02 -0.13
CA LYS A 86 22.43 -1.37 -1.09
C LYS A 86 23.06 -2.72 -0.76
N GLY A 87 23.73 -3.31 -1.74
CA GLY A 87 24.50 -4.52 -1.55
C GLY A 87 23.67 -5.71 -1.12
N ALA A 88 24.22 -6.52 -0.22
CA ALA A 88 23.60 -7.76 0.24
C ALA A 88 22.28 -7.50 0.97
N THR A 89 22.17 -6.41 1.72
CA THR A 89 20.91 -6.04 2.40
C THR A 89 19.80 -5.81 1.40
N ARG A 90 20.09 -5.03 0.35
CA ARG A 90 19.10 -4.79 -0.71
C ARG A 90 18.73 -6.08 -1.43
N ALA A 91 19.72 -6.89 -1.77
CA ALA A 91 19.50 -8.16 -2.46
C ALA A 91 18.58 -9.09 -1.66
N ALA A 92 18.78 -9.17 -0.34
CA ALA A 92 17.94 -9.99 0.52
C ALA A 92 16.50 -9.49 0.56
N LYS A 93 16.28 -8.17 0.60
CA LYS A 93 14.95 -7.57 0.57
C LYS A 93 14.25 -7.85 -0.76
N LEU A 94 14.96 -7.67 -1.87
CA LEU A 94 14.40 -7.94 -3.20
C LEU A 94 14.02 -9.42 -3.35
N HIS A 95 14.84 -10.32 -2.83
CA HIS A 95 14.54 -11.74 -2.86
C HIS A 95 13.31 -12.08 -2.03
N ALA A 96 13.17 -11.48 -0.85
CA ALA A 96 12.01 -11.70 0.02
C ALA A 96 10.70 -11.27 -0.66
N LEU A 97 10.74 -10.18 -1.43
CA LEU A 97 9.57 -9.72 -2.18
C LEU A 97 9.29 -10.61 -3.39
N ALA A 98 10.32 -10.96 -4.15
CA ALA A 98 10.17 -11.78 -5.35
C ALA A 98 9.71 -13.21 -5.04
N SER A 99 10.15 -13.77 -3.91
CA SER A 99 9.76 -15.12 -3.49
C SER A 99 8.40 -15.19 -2.82
N GLY A 100 7.87 -14.04 -2.36
CA GLY A 100 6.64 -13.98 -1.59
C GLY A 100 6.84 -14.22 -0.10
N ALA A 101 8.08 -14.41 0.37
CA ALA A 101 8.35 -14.56 1.80
C ALA A 101 7.93 -13.34 2.60
N ALA A 102 8.19 -12.13 2.07
CA ALA A 102 7.66 -10.89 2.65
C ALA A 102 6.31 -10.58 2.01
N ARG A 103 5.29 -10.51 2.83
CA ARG A 103 3.92 -10.24 2.38
C ARG A 103 3.60 -8.76 2.33
N VAL A 104 4.36 -7.92 3.02
CA VAL A 104 4.14 -6.49 3.08
C VAL A 104 5.45 -5.76 2.83
N ALA A 105 5.40 -4.78 1.94
CA ALA A 105 6.53 -3.88 1.68
C ALA A 105 6.13 -2.46 2.07
N VAL A 106 7.03 -1.74 2.70
CA VAL A 106 6.90 -0.30 2.94
C VAL A 106 8.10 0.37 2.29
N GLY A 107 7.87 1.46 1.60
CA GLY A 107 8.99 2.16 0.99
C GLY A 107 8.58 3.44 0.29
N THR A 108 9.53 3.96 -0.44
CA THR A 108 9.36 5.11 -1.32
C THR A 108 9.11 4.61 -2.74
N HIS A 109 9.21 5.50 -3.72
CA HIS A 109 9.16 5.11 -5.13
C HIS A 109 10.20 4.04 -5.51
N ALA A 110 11.18 3.78 -4.63
CA ALA A 110 12.12 2.68 -4.82
C ALA A 110 11.41 1.33 -4.98
N LEU A 111 10.21 1.18 -4.44
CA LEU A 111 9.40 -0.05 -4.59
C LEU A 111 9.04 -0.35 -6.05
N PHE A 112 9.02 0.66 -6.92
CA PHE A 112 8.61 0.51 -8.30
C PHE A 112 9.76 0.57 -9.31
N GLN A 113 11.01 0.49 -8.83
CA GLN A 113 12.16 0.35 -9.72
C GLN A 113 12.09 -1.01 -10.45
N ASP A 114 12.66 -1.06 -11.65
CA ASP A 114 12.50 -2.21 -12.54
C ASP A 114 13.00 -3.52 -11.94
N GLU A 115 14.08 -3.47 -11.15
CA GLU A 115 14.66 -4.65 -10.52
C GLU A 115 13.85 -5.21 -9.35
N VAL A 116 12.85 -4.46 -8.86
CA VAL A 116 11.99 -4.91 -7.76
C VAL A 116 10.84 -5.72 -8.34
N ALA A 117 10.77 -6.99 -8.00
CA ALA A 117 9.69 -7.86 -8.43
C ALA A 117 8.89 -8.34 -7.22
N PHE A 118 7.60 -8.49 -7.40
CA PHE A 118 6.69 -9.05 -6.39
C PHE A 118 6.18 -10.40 -6.87
N HIS A 119 6.03 -11.33 -5.94
CA HIS A 119 5.48 -12.64 -6.25
C HIS A 119 3.99 -12.55 -6.62
N HIS A 120 3.22 -11.80 -5.85
CA HIS A 120 1.79 -11.63 -6.09
C HIS A 120 1.30 -10.33 -5.46
N LEU A 121 1.61 -9.20 -6.07
CA LEU A 121 1.18 -7.89 -5.57
C LEU A 121 -0.29 -7.67 -5.88
N GLN A 122 -1.10 -7.50 -4.83
CA GLN A 122 -2.55 -7.32 -4.96
C GLN A 122 -3.06 -5.98 -4.46
N LEU A 123 -2.32 -5.29 -3.61
CA LEU A 123 -2.75 -4.04 -3.01
C LEU A 123 -1.59 -3.07 -2.90
N VAL A 124 -1.82 -1.84 -3.31
CA VAL A 124 -0.90 -0.74 -3.05
C VAL A 124 -1.64 0.35 -2.30
N VAL A 125 -1.05 0.79 -1.20
CA VAL A 125 -1.53 1.92 -0.41
C VAL A 125 -0.58 3.09 -0.65
N VAL A 126 -1.10 4.22 -1.07
CA VAL A 126 -0.31 5.42 -1.36
C VAL A 126 -0.62 6.47 -0.31
N ASP A 127 0.43 6.99 0.32
CA ASP A 127 0.29 8.13 1.22
C ASP A 127 -0.17 9.35 0.40
N GLU A 128 -1.12 10.11 0.93
CA GLU A 128 -1.77 11.21 0.23
C GLU A 128 -0.82 12.28 -0.30
N GLN A 129 0.32 12.45 0.39
CA GLN A 129 1.30 13.48 0.01
C GLN A 129 2.10 13.07 -1.22
N HIS A 130 1.98 11.84 -1.65
CA HIS A 130 2.70 11.35 -2.80
C HIS A 130 1.89 11.58 -4.08
N ARG A 131 2.55 12.15 -5.09
CA ARG A 131 1.94 12.28 -6.41
C ARG A 131 2.00 10.94 -7.12
N PHE A 132 0.83 10.39 -7.40
CA PHE A 132 0.71 9.11 -8.09
C PHE A 132 0.02 9.32 -9.43
N GLY A 133 0.82 9.63 -10.42
CA GLY A 133 0.33 9.96 -11.76
C GLY A 133 0.27 8.78 -12.70
N VAL A 134 0.17 9.06 -13.99
CA VAL A 134 0.03 8.04 -15.04
C VAL A 134 1.24 7.12 -15.09
N ALA A 135 2.45 7.68 -15.02
CA ALA A 135 3.68 6.88 -15.10
C ALA A 135 3.80 5.90 -13.94
N GLU A 136 3.47 6.36 -12.74
CA GLU A 136 3.50 5.52 -11.54
C GLU A 136 2.44 4.42 -11.61
N ARG A 137 1.25 4.74 -12.12
CA ARG A 137 0.19 3.74 -12.32
C ARG A 137 0.62 2.67 -13.33
N GLN A 138 1.31 3.06 -14.39
CA GLN A 138 1.82 2.12 -15.39
C GLN A 138 2.87 1.19 -14.78
N ARG A 139 3.79 1.72 -13.97
CA ARG A 139 4.78 0.92 -13.27
C ARG A 139 4.12 -0.07 -12.30
N LEU A 140 3.09 0.39 -11.59
CA LEU A 140 2.33 -0.48 -10.71
C LEU A 140 1.68 -1.62 -11.48
N GLN A 141 1.07 -1.34 -12.61
CA GLN A 141 0.44 -2.35 -13.47
C GLN A 141 1.44 -3.41 -13.92
N ALA A 142 2.68 -2.99 -14.22
CA ALA A 142 3.74 -3.91 -14.61
C ALA A 142 4.15 -4.84 -13.46
N LYS A 143 4.07 -4.37 -12.21
CA LYS A 143 4.40 -5.19 -11.03
C LYS A 143 3.30 -6.17 -10.65
N GLY A 144 2.03 -5.82 -10.89
CA GLY A 144 0.89 -6.66 -10.55
C GLY A 144 -0.35 -6.25 -11.33
N PRO A 145 -0.63 -6.92 -12.45
CA PRO A 145 -1.86 -6.64 -13.19
C PRO A 145 -3.09 -6.86 -12.30
N GLY A 146 -4.01 -5.90 -12.33
CA GLY A 146 -5.21 -5.97 -11.49
C GLY A 146 -5.01 -5.59 -10.04
N THR A 147 -3.86 -5.02 -9.69
CA THR A 147 -3.58 -4.56 -8.33
C THR A 147 -4.56 -3.48 -7.90
N HIS A 148 -5.09 -3.63 -6.68
CA HIS A 148 -5.95 -2.62 -6.07
C HIS A 148 -5.13 -1.46 -5.55
N LEU A 149 -5.71 -0.26 -5.57
CA LEU A 149 -5.05 0.96 -5.12
C LEU A 149 -5.89 1.65 -4.06
N ILE A 150 -5.27 1.99 -2.93
CA ILE A 150 -5.88 2.80 -1.88
C ILE A 150 -5.04 4.06 -1.72
N ALA A 151 -5.66 5.22 -1.85
CA ALA A 151 -5.02 6.49 -1.54
C ALA A 151 -5.50 6.97 -0.17
N MET A 152 -4.56 7.32 0.72
CA MET A 152 -4.88 7.85 2.04
C MET A 152 -4.79 9.38 2.01
N SER A 153 -5.79 10.04 2.56
CA SER A 153 -5.78 11.51 2.63
C SER A 153 -6.02 11.97 4.06
N ALA A 154 -5.17 12.88 4.53
CA ALA A 154 -5.33 13.54 5.83
C ALA A 154 -6.26 14.75 5.74
N THR A 155 -6.38 15.35 4.56
CA THR A 155 -7.16 16.56 4.37
C THR A 155 -8.49 16.22 3.72
N PRO A 156 -9.64 16.61 4.31
CA PRO A 156 -10.92 16.40 3.66
C PRO A 156 -10.95 17.06 2.28
N ILE A 157 -11.33 16.29 1.28
CA ILE A 157 -11.45 16.78 -0.10
C ILE A 157 -12.94 16.85 -0.42
N PRO A 158 -13.44 17.97 -1.00
CA PRO A 158 -14.84 18.05 -1.41
C PRO A 158 -15.16 16.92 -2.40
N ARG A 159 -16.33 16.31 -2.23
CA ARG A 159 -16.73 15.14 -3.04
C ARG A 159 -16.63 15.40 -4.54
N THR A 160 -17.03 16.59 -4.98
CA THR A 160 -16.94 16.98 -6.39
C THR A 160 -15.50 16.91 -6.89
N LEU A 161 -14.56 17.40 -6.07
CA LEU A 161 -13.15 17.40 -6.42
C LEU A 161 -12.58 15.98 -6.42
N GLU A 162 -13.01 15.12 -5.49
CA GLU A 162 -12.62 13.71 -5.46
C GLU A 162 -13.02 13.01 -6.76
N LEU A 163 -14.24 13.20 -7.20
CA LEU A 163 -14.73 12.60 -8.45
C LEU A 163 -13.93 13.08 -9.67
N THR A 164 -13.46 14.33 -9.64
CA THR A 164 -12.66 14.88 -10.72
C THR A 164 -11.22 14.36 -10.69
N MET A 165 -10.59 14.30 -9.50
CA MET A 165 -9.18 13.92 -9.36
C MET A 165 -8.94 12.42 -9.48
N TYR A 166 -9.86 11.61 -8.96
CA TYR A 166 -9.66 10.17 -8.87
C TYR A 166 -10.55 9.38 -9.84
N GLY A 167 -11.41 10.08 -10.56
CA GLY A 167 -12.22 9.48 -11.60
C GLY A 167 -13.17 8.39 -11.08
N ASP A 168 -12.72 7.17 -11.08
CA ASP A 168 -13.50 5.99 -10.72
C ASP A 168 -13.29 5.52 -9.26
N LEU A 169 -12.75 6.39 -8.40
CA LEU A 169 -12.62 6.05 -6.98
C LEU A 169 -13.98 5.91 -6.32
N ASP A 170 -14.11 4.85 -5.54
CA ASP A 170 -15.27 4.57 -4.72
C ASP A 170 -15.02 5.12 -3.32
N VAL A 171 -15.81 6.08 -2.89
CA VAL A 171 -15.56 6.84 -1.64
C VAL A 171 -16.50 6.40 -0.52
#